data_17f2b37c7e1f493effdf8d38cacee1ff
#
_entry.id   17f2b37c7e1f493effdf8d38cacee1ff
#
_cell.length_a   1.000
_cell.length_b   1.000
_cell.length_c   1.000
_cell.angle_alpha   90.00
_cell.angle_beta   90.00
_cell.angle_gamma   90.00
#
_symmetry.space_group_name_H-M   'P 1'
#
loop_
_entity.id
_entity.type
_entity.pdbx_description
1 polymer ?
#
loop_
_entity_poly.entity_id
_entity_poly.type
_entity_poly.pdbx_seq_one_letter_code
_entity_poly.pdbx_strand_id
1 'polypeptide(L)'
;MPPLHDIDISAVTSKSYPILAQLRTALWPQDSYEAHLKDLIDLCDNHGMTAWLAYDSNGTAIGFLELSTRPYVNGCLYRPVAFIEGIYCAPNWQQSGLGTALVKVAEDWAKAEGIREIASDTYAENWAARHAHQKWGFQETETVTYFRKNLSK
;
A
#
# COMPACT_ATOMS: atom_id res chain seq x y z
N MET A 1 -3.31 -12.44 -19.90
CA MET A 1 -3.04 -11.30 -19.05
C MET A 1 -3.50 -10.01 -19.69
N PRO A 2 -4.25 -9.18 -18.99
CA PRO A 2 -4.63 -7.88 -19.54
C PRO A 2 -3.39 -7.01 -19.74
N PRO A 3 -3.37 -6.17 -20.79
CA PRO A 3 -2.22 -5.31 -21.04
C PRO A 3 -2.14 -4.13 -20.08
N LEU A 4 -0.96 -3.86 -19.53
CA LEU A 4 -0.74 -2.78 -18.57
C LEU A 4 -0.91 -1.38 -19.17
N HIS A 5 -0.76 -1.22 -20.48
CA HIS A 5 -0.86 0.10 -21.12
C HIS A 5 -2.29 0.68 -21.06
N ASP A 6 -3.29 -0.15 -20.75
CA ASP A 6 -4.68 0.30 -20.62
C ASP A 6 -5.06 0.62 -19.17
N ILE A 7 -4.09 0.64 -18.25
CA ILE A 7 -4.32 0.91 -16.84
C ILE A 7 -4.09 2.39 -16.56
N ASP A 8 -5.00 2.98 -15.78
CA ASP A 8 -4.83 4.32 -15.24
C ASP A 8 -4.59 4.23 -13.73
N ILE A 9 -3.51 4.84 -13.25
CA ILE A 9 -3.22 4.95 -11.82
C ILE A 9 -3.33 6.42 -11.44
N SER A 10 -4.25 6.73 -10.55
CA SER A 10 -4.50 8.11 -10.14
C SER A 10 -4.53 8.25 -8.62
N ALA A 11 -4.13 9.45 -8.16
CA ALA A 11 -4.12 9.77 -6.74
C ALA A 11 -5.55 9.74 -6.18
N VAL A 12 -5.68 9.20 -4.98
CA VAL A 12 -6.95 9.15 -4.27
C VAL A 12 -7.31 10.55 -3.78
N THR A 13 -8.56 10.93 -4.00
CA THR A 13 -9.17 12.13 -3.43
C THR A 13 -10.39 11.74 -2.61
N SER A 14 -11.00 12.69 -1.90
CA SER A 14 -12.19 12.41 -1.12
C SER A 14 -13.33 11.78 -1.95
N LYS A 15 -13.37 12.06 -3.24
CA LYS A 15 -14.39 11.50 -4.15
C LYS A 15 -14.19 9.99 -4.37
N SER A 16 -12.98 9.50 -4.26
CA SER A 16 -12.68 8.07 -4.48
C SER A 16 -12.55 7.27 -3.19
N TYR A 17 -12.73 7.88 -2.01
CA TYR A 17 -12.68 7.15 -0.74
C TYR A 17 -13.62 5.94 -0.71
N PRO A 18 -14.89 6.01 -1.18
CA PRO A 18 -15.73 4.82 -1.19
C PRO A 18 -15.19 3.67 -2.03
N ILE A 19 -14.56 3.97 -3.16
CA ILE A 19 -13.96 2.94 -4.03
C ILE A 19 -12.77 2.28 -3.33
N LEU A 20 -11.90 3.09 -2.73
CA LEU A 20 -10.76 2.56 -1.99
C LEU A 20 -11.21 1.71 -0.80
N ALA A 21 -12.24 2.16 -0.06
CA ALA A 21 -12.78 1.40 1.06
C ALA A 21 -13.28 0.02 0.64
N GLN A 22 -13.91 -0.09 -0.54
CA GLN A 22 -14.34 -1.39 -1.08
C GLN A 22 -13.14 -2.29 -1.36
N LEU A 23 -12.08 -1.79 -1.96
CA LEU A 23 -10.88 -2.59 -2.22
C LEU A 23 -10.17 -2.97 -0.93
N ARG A 24 -10.22 -2.12 0.09
CA ARG A 24 -9.68 -2.45 1.41
C ARG A 24 -10.39 -3.67 2.02
N THR A 25 -11.68 -3.84 1.79
CA THR A 25 -12.40 -5.04 2.28
C THR A 25 -11.89 -6.32 1.64
N ALA A 26 -11.38 -6.26 0.42
CA ALA A 26 -10.78 -7.42 -0.24
C ALA A 26 -9.41 -7.77 0.35
N LEU A 27 -8.63 -6.77 0.72
CA LEU A 27 -7.29 -7.00 1.31
C LEU A 27 -7.38 -7.33 2.80
N TRP A 28 -8.28 -6.65 3.53
CA TRP A 28 -8.47 -6.81 4.97
C TRP A 28 -9.94 -7.12 5.28
N PRO A 29 -10.40 -8.37 5.02
CA PRO A 29 -11.81 -8.73 5.13
C PRO A 29 -12.36 -8.82 6.56
N GLN A 30 -11.48 -8.75 7.57
CA GLN A 30 -11.89 -8.80 8.97
C GLN A 30 -12.64 -7.54 9.42
N ASP A 31 -12.47 -6.42 8.73
CA ASP A 31 -13.18 -5.18 9.02
C ASP A 31 -14.28 -4.91 8.00
N SER A 32 -15.33 -4.20 8.42
CA SER A 32 -16.45 -3.86 7.55
C SER A 32 -16.08 -2.71 6.60
N TYR A 33 -16.87 -2.57 5.53
CA TYR A 33 -16.73 -1.43 4.62
C TYR A 33 -16.82 -0.09 5.38
N GLU A 34 -17.78 0.02 6.31
CA GLU A 34 -17.96 1.26 7.08
C GLU A 34 -16.75 1.56 7.97
N ALA A 35 -16.16 0.54 8.57
CA ALA A 35 -14.94 0.69 9.36
C ALA A 35 -13.78 1.14 8.48
N HIS A 36 -13.60 0.53 7.31
CA HIS A 36 -12.56 0.91 6.37
C HIS A 36 -12.73 2.35 5.88
N LEU A 37 -13.96 2.75 5.57
CA LEU A 37 -14.23 4.11 5.11
C LEU A 37 -13.89 5.13 6.20
N LYS A 38 -14.29 4.86 7.44
CA LYS A 38 -13.99 5.73 8.57
C LYS A 38 -12.49 5.86 8.81
N ASP A 39 -11.77 4.73 8.82
CA ASP A 39 -10.32 4.73 9.02
C ASP A 39 -9.60 5.46 7.91
N LEU A 40 -10.01 5.23 6.67
CA LEU A 40 -9.42 5.84 5.50
C LEU A 40 -9.57 7.36 5.51
N ILE A 41 -10.74 7.86 5.85
CA ILE A 41 -11.00 9.30 5.96
C ILE A 41 -10.08 9.91 7.02
N ASP A 42 -9.98 9.28 8.18
CA ASP A 42 -9.11 9.75 9.26
C ASP A 42 -7.64 9.74 8.86
N LEU A 43 -7.18 8.65 8.25
CA LEU A 43 -5.78 8.53 7.82
C LEU A 43 -5.41 9.59 6.78
N CYS A 44 -6.25 9.80 5.79
CA CYS A 44 -5.98 10.77 4.73
C CYS A 44 -6.16 12.21 5.20
N ASP A 45 -7.24 12.51 5.92
CA ASP A 45 -7.57 13.89 6.29
C ASP A 45 -6.76 14.39 7.49
N ASN A 46 -6.44 13.50 8.45
CA ASN A 46 -5.80 13.90 9.72
C ASN A 46 -4.37 13.41 9.89
N HIS A 47 -3.94 12.40 9.14
CA HIS A 47 -2.62 11.77 9.32
C HIS A 47 -1.75 11.81 8.07
N GLY A 48 -2.20 12.48 7.01
CA GLY A 48 -1.38 12.72 5.82
C GLY A 48 -1.08 11.48 4.99
N MET A 49 -1.86 10.39 5.12
CA MET A 49 -1.69 9.23 4.25
C MET A 49 -2.02 9.61 2.81
N THR A 50 -1.20 9.16 1.88
CA THR A 50 -1.46 9.29 0.46
C THR A 50 -1.72 7.91 -0.14
N ALA A 51 -2.52 7.86 -1.21
CA ALA A 51 -2.89 6.61 -1.83
C ALA A 51 -3.17 6.78 -3.31
N TRP A 52 -3.08 5.68 -4.04
CA TRP A 52 -3.38 5.62 -5.46
C TRP A 52 -4.31 4.46 -5.74
N LEU A 53 -5.20 4.66 -6.70
CA LEU A 53 -6.09 3.64 -7.24
C LEU A 53 -5.70 3.34 -8.68
N ALA A 54 -5.71 2.07 -9.03
CA ALA A 54 -5.52 1.63 -10.41
C ALA A 54 -6.86 1.21 -10.99
N TYR A 55 -7.13 1.64 -12.21
CA TYR A 55 -8.36 1.35 -12.95
C TYR A 55 -8.02 0.67 -14.27
N ASP A 56 -8.86 -0.27 -14.69
CA ASP A 56 -8.75 -0.86 -16.02
C ASP A 56 -9.38 0.04 -17.08
N SER A 57 -9.37 -0.42 -18.33
CA SER A 57 -9.90 0.35 -19.47
C SER A 57 -11.42 0.58 -19.36
N ASN A 58 -12.14 -0.18 -18.55
CA ASN A 58 -13.56 -0.02 -18.31
C ASN A 58 -13.86 0.87 -17.11
N GLY A 59 -12.86 1.43 -16.47
CA GLY A 59 -13.02 2.25 -15.28
C GLY A 59 -13.27 1.46 -14.01
N THR A 60 -13.02 0.16 -14.01
CA THR A 60 -13.12 -0.68 -12.81
C THR A 60 -11.84 -0.58 -11.99
N ALA A 61 -11.99 -0.33 -10.68
CA ALA A 61 -10.84 -0.30 -9.77
C ALA A 61 -10.29 -1.72 -9.58
N ILE A 62 -8.99 -1.89 -9.84
CA ILE A 62 -8.34 -3.21 -9.87
C ILE A 62 -7.18 -3.32 -8.91
N GLY A 63 -6.82 -2.24 -8.21
CA GLY A 63 -5.75 -2.26 -7.23
C GLY A 63 -5.57 -0.93 -6.55
N PHE A 64 -4.77 -0.93 -5.48
CA PHE A 64 -4.41 0.30 -4.76
C PHE A 64 -3.07 0.15 -4.07
N LEU A 65 -2.51 1.30 -3.70
CA LEU A 65 -1.37 1.38 -2.79
C LEU A 65 -1.61 2.53 -1.83
N GLU A 66 -1.41 2.27 -0.53
CA GLU A 66 -1.47 3.28 0.53
C GLU A 66 -0.07 3.51 1.08
N LEU A 67 0.31 4.76 1.23
CA LEU A 67 1.66 5.16 1.63
C LEU A 67 1.58 6.19 2.75
N SER A 68 2.35 5.98 3.81
CA SER A 68 2.53 6.95 4.87
C SER A 68 3.99 7.39 4.93
N THR A 69 4.24 8.52 5.59
CA THR A 69 5.60 8.97 5.91
C THR A 69 5.84 8.69 7.38
N ARG A 70 6.86 7.91 7.69
CA ARG A 70 7.23 7.56 9.06
C ARG A 70 8.55 8.24 9.44
N PRO A 71 8.69 8.67 10.71
CA PRO A 71 9.94 9.31 11.15
C PRO A 71 11.16 8.41 10.97
N TYR A 72 10.99 7.10 11.19
CA TYR A 72 12.01 6.09 10.95
C TYR A 72 11.35 4.73 10.75
N VAL A 73 12.10 3.79 10.14
CA VAL A 73 11.69 2.40 9.99
C VAL A 73 12.92 1.54 10.29
N ASN A 74 12.73 0.45 11.05
CA ASN A 74 13.81 -0.50 11.31
C ASN A 74 14.39 -1.02 9.99
N GLY A 75 15.72 -1.06 9.89
CA GLY A 75 16.41 -1.50 8.70
C GLY A 75 16.66 -0.42 7.67
N CYS A 76 16.08 0.77 7.81
CA CYS A 76 16.34 1.91 6.96
C CYS A 76 17.48 2.78 7.50
N LEU A 77 18.15 3.50 6.59
CA LEU A 77 19.32 4.31 6.90
C LEU A 77 19.01 5.80 6.98
N TYR A 78 17.94 6.23 6.33
CA TYR A 78 17.58 7.66 6.21
C TYR A 78 16.27 7.96 6.91
N ARG A 79 15.99 9.24 7.14
CA ARG A 79 14.80 9.75 7.80
C ARG A 79 14.31 10.98 7.05
N PRO A 80 13.00 11.16 6.85
CA PRO A 80 11.92 10.18 7.09
C PRO A 80 11.90 9.09 6.03
N VAL A 81 11.03 8.10 6.21
CA VAL A 81 10.88 6.96 5.30
C VAL A 81 9.46 6.93 4.76
N ALA A 82 9.29 6.70 3.46
CA ALA A 82 7.99 6.39 2.87
C ALA A 82 7.67 4.92 3.16
N PHE A 83 6.50 4.64 3.72
CA PHE A 83 6.15 3.28 4.15
C PHE A 83 4.84 2.83 3.49
N ILE A 84 4.90 1.68 2.80
CA ILE A 84 3.72 1.07 2.20
C ILE A 84 2.87 0.46 3.29
N GLU A 85 1.70 1.05 3.56
CA GLU A 85 0.75 0.56 4.55
C GLU A 85 -0.12 -0.56 3.99
N GLY A 86 -0.37 -0.57 2.70
CA GLY A 86 -1.10 -1.63 2.02
C GLY A 86 -0.91 -1.54 0.51
N ILE A 87 -0.91 -2.70 -0.13
CA ILE A 87 -0.89 -2.82 -1.59
C ILE A 87 -1.77 -4.00 -1.99
N TYR A 88 -2.62 -3.79 -2.97
CA TYR A 88 -3.58 -4.78 -3.42
C TYR A 88 -3.68 -4.79 -4.95
N CYS A 89 -3.71 -5.99 -5.50
CA CYS A 89 -4.03 -6.23 -6.90
C CYS A 89 -5.17 -7.24 -6.96
N ALA A 90 -6.21 -6.93 -7.73
CA ALA A 90 -7.33 -7.85 -7.94
C ALA A 90 -6.82 -9.19 -8.50
N PRO A 91 -7.51 -10.32 -8.21
CA PRO A 91 -6.98 -11.66 -8.57
C PRO A 91 -6.59 -11.79 -10.05
N ASN A 92 -7.38 -11.26 -10.97
CA ASN A 92 -7.07 -11.33 -12.41
C ASN A 92 -5.88 -10.47 -12.81
N TRP A 93 -5.42 -9.59 -11.94
CA TRP A 93 -4.32 -8.66 -12.20
C TRP A 93 -3.06 -9.00 -11.43
N GLN A 94 -3.08 -10.06 -10.64
CA GLN A 94 -1.88 -10.54 -9.95
C GLN A 94 -0.89 -11.10 -10.97
N GLN A 95 0.40 -10.91 -10.70
CA GLN A 95 1.49 -11.31 -11.61
C GLN A 95 1.41 -10.66 -13.00
N SER A 96 0.69 -9.55 -13.12
CA SER A 96 0.55 -8.81 -14.39
C SER A 96 1.58 -7.68 -14.53
N GLY A 97 2.28 -7.34 -13.46
CA GLY A 97 3.10 -6.15 -13.38
C GLY A 97 2.38 -4.95 -12.75
N LEU A 98 1.12 -5.09 -12.35
CA LEU A 98 0.36 -4.01 -11.71
C LEU A 98 1.01 -3.59 -10.39
N GLY A 99 1.46 -4.55 -9.58
CA GLY A 99 2.14 -4.25 -8.33
C GLY A 99 3.41 -3.43 -8.56
N THR A 100 4.20 -3.79 -9.55
CA THR A 100 5.39 -3.04 -9.94
C THR A 100 5.03 -1.60 -10.34
N ALA A 101 3.96 -1.42 -11.11
CA ALA A 101 3.51 -0.11 -11.54
C ALA A 101 3.05 0.75 -10.35
N LEU A 102 2.31 0.17 -9.40
CA LEU A 102 1.89 0.87 -8.19
C LEU A 102 3.08 1.28 -7.33
N VAL A 103 4.04 0.38 -7.13
CA VAL A 103 5.26 0.69 -6.36
C VAL A 103 6.05 1.81 -7.04
N LYS A 104 6.15 1.79 -8.37
CA LYS A 104 6.85 2.84 -9.12
C LYS A 104 6.23 4.21 -8.90
N VAL A 105 4.91 4.32 -8.89
CA VAL A 105 4.21 5.58 -8.60
C VAL A 105 4.56 6.07 -7.19
N ALA A 106 4.56 5.18 -6.21
CA ALA A 106 4.92 5.51 -4.83
C ALA A 106 6.39 5.95 -4.72
N GLU A 107 7.29 5.27 -5.42
CA GLU A 107 8.71 5.64 -5.47
C GLU A 107 8.90 7.04 -6.06
N ASP A 108 8.22 7.34 -7.16
CA ASP A 108 8.32 8.65 -7.81
C ASP A 108 7.80 9.76 -6.90
N TRP A 109 6.69 9.49 -6.19
CA TRP A 109 6.16 10.43 -5.21
C TRP A 109 7.16 10.68 -4.07
N ALA A 110 7.73 9.62 -3.51
CA ALA A 110 8.71 9.73 -2.43
C ALA A 110 9.93 10.54 -2.85
N LYS A 111 10.46 10.29 -4.06
CA LYS A 111 11.59 11.03 -4.61
C LYS A 111 11.26 12.52 -4.77
N ALA A 112 10.06 12.83 -5.25
CA ALA A 112 9.62 14.22 -5.41
C ALA A 112 9.52 14.94 -4.07
N GLU A 113 9.23 14.21 -2.98
CA GLU A 113 9.17 14.75 -1.62
C GLU A 113 10.55 14.76 -0.93
N GLY A 114 11.61 14.40 -1.63
CA GLY A 114 12.95 14.35 -1.07
C GLY A 114 13.22 13.17 -0.15
N ILE A 115 12.34 12.17 -0.14
CA ILE A 115 12.48 10.97 0.68
C ILE A 115 13.41 10.00 -0.06
N ARG A 116 14.36 9.42 0.66
CA ARG A 116 15.45 8.63 0.08
C ARG A 116 15.25 7.13 0.18
N GLU A 117 14.31 6.66 1.00
CA GLU A 117 14.00 5.23 1.15
C GLU A 117 12.51 5.01 1.20
N ILE A 118 12.07 3.89 0.59
CA ILE A 118 10.73 3.37 0.71
C ILE A 118 10.82 2.00 1.37
N ALA A 119 9.93 1.73 2.31
CA ALA A 119 9.94 0.50 3.09
C ALA A 119 8.55 -0.12 3.14
N SER A 120 8.51 -1.37 3.53
CA SER A 120 7.29 -2.15 3.67
C SER A 120 7.54 -3.26 4.68
N ASP A 121 6.49 -3.94 5.11
CA ASP A 121 6.62 -5.13 5.94
C ASP A 121 5.61 -6.20 5.53
N THR A 122 5.85 -7.41 6.00
CA THR A 122 4.92 -8.52 5.90
C THR A 122 5.26 -9.54 6.99
N TYR A 123 4.36 -10.46 7.24
CA TYR A 123 4.67 -11.58 8.13
C TYR A 123 5.77 -12.46 7.53
N ALA A 124 6.66 -12.96 8.38
CA ALA A 124 7.80 -13.76 7.95
C ALA A 124 7.38 -15.02 7.16
N GLU A 125 6.20 -15.56 7.47
CA GLU A 125 5.66 -16.77 6.83
C GLU A 125 4.94 -16.47 5.51
N ASN A 126 4.72 -15.20 5.18
CA ASN A 126 4.03 -14.82 3.94
C ASN A 126 5.02 -14.83 2.78
N TRP A 127 5.30 -16.01 2.26
CA TRP A 127 6.27 -16.20 1.19
C TRP A 127 5.86 -15.51 -0.11
N ALA A 128 4.56 -15.48 -0.41
CA ALA A 128 4.06 -14.80 -1.60
C ALA A 128 4.36 -13.30 -1.56
N ALA A 129 4.13 -12.65 -0.41
CA ALA A 129 4.42 -11.25 -0.24
C ALA A 129 5.93 -10.97 -0.26
N ARG A 130 6.73 -11.83 0.36
CA ARG A 130 8.20 -11.70 0.33
C ARG A 130 8.73 -11.78 -1.09
N HIS A 131 8.21 -12.72 -1.86
CA HIS A 131 8.61 -12.88 -3.26
C HIS A 131 8.18 -11.67 -4.10
N ALA A 132 6.98 -11.15 -3.90
CA ALA A 132 6.50 -9.97 -4.59
C ALA A 132 7.39 -8.75 -4.29
N HIS A 133 7.75 -8.54 -3.03
CA HIS A 133 8.63 -7.42 -2.65
C HIS A 133 10.00 -7.51 -3.33
N GLN A 134 10.56 -8.71 -3.44
CA GLN A 134 11.82 -8.92 -4.16
C GLN A 134 11.69 -8.52 -5.64
N LYS A 135 10.59 -8.90 -6.27
CA LYS A 135 10.31 -8.50 -7.65
C LYS A 135 10.17 -6.98 -7.81
N TRP A 136 9.65 -6.29 -6.79
CA TRP A 136 9.53 -4.84 -6.79
C TRP A 136 10.85 -4.12 -6.48
N GLY A 137 11.92 -4.88 -6.20
CA GLY A 137 13.25 -4.32 -5.95
C GLY A 137 13.59 -4.10 -4.49
N PHE A 138 12.75 -4.55 -3.55
CA PHE A 138 13.05 -4.45 -2.11
C PHE A 138 14.06 -5.50 -1.69
N GLN A 139 14.89 -5.13 -0.72
CA GLN A 139 15.78 -6.04 -0.01
C GLN A 139 15.21 -6.33 1.37
N GLU A 140 15.23 -7.58 1.80
CA GLU A 140 14.89 -7.91 3.18
C GLU A 140 15.97 -7.37 4.11
N THR A 141 15.54 -6.70 5.19
CA THR A 141 16.45 -6.11 6.16
C THR A 141 16.42 -6.84 7.50
N GLU A 142 15.25 -6.92 8.14
CA GLU A 142 15.12 -7.47 9.48
C GLU A 142 13.85 -8.30 9.62
N THR A 143 13.90 -9.30 10.49
CA THR A 143 12.70 -9.99 10.98
C THR A 143 12.52 -9.60 12.44
N VAL A 144 11.29 -9.19 12.80
CA VAL A 144 10.99 -8.61 14.12
C VAL A 144 9.90 -9.43 14.80
N THR A 145 10.03 -9.62 16.10
CA THR A 145 8.99 -10.19 16.94
C THR A 145 8.32 -9.06 17.73
N TYR A 146 7.00 -8.99 17.65
CA TYR A 146 6.21 -7.99 18.37
C TYR A 146 5.72 -8.57 19.69
N PHE A 147 5.72 -7.74 20.75
CA PHE A 147 5.20 -8.09 22.06
C PHE A 147 4.13 -7.08 22.45
N ARG A 148 3.09 -7.56 23.12
CA ARG A 148 2.09 -6.69 23.74
C ARG A 148 1.76 -7.16 25.15
N LYS A 149 1.36 -6.20 25.99
CA LYS A 149 0.87 -6.47 27.33
C LYS A 149 -0.43 -5.66 27.55
N ASN A 150 -1.49 -6.36 27.86
CA ASN A 150 -2.77 -5.69 28.14
C ASN A 150 -2.70 -5.11 29.56
N LEU A 151 -2.89 -3.80 29.71
CA LEU A 151 -2.85 -3.11 30.98
C LEU A 151 -4.24 -2.83 31.55
N SER A 152 -5.30 -3.11 30.80
CA SER A 152 -6.67 -3.02 31.30
C SER A 152 -7.00 -4.25 32.15
N LYS A 153 -7.86 -4.06 33.14
CA LYS A 153 -8.31 -5.17 34.00
C LYS A 153 -9.54 -5.85 33.43
#